data_85900faa54d92be52b89b9e8687fb1d6
#
_entry.id   85900faa54d92be52b89b9e8687fb1d6
#
_cell.length_a   1.000
_cell.length_b   1.000
_cell.length_c   1.000
_cell.angle_alpha   90.00
_cell.angle_beta   90.00
_cell.angle_gamma   90.00
#
_symmetry.space_group_name_H-M   'P 1'
#
loop_
_entity.id
_entity.type
_entity.pdbx_description
1 polymer ?
#
loop_
_entity_poly.entity_id
_entity_poly.type
_entity_poly.pdbx_seq_one_letter_code
_entity_poly.pdbx_strand_id
1 'polypeptide(L)'
;MSHLRFVTGGESHGAALTAILDGMPAGLRLTRAAIDAQLARRQRGYGRGDRMKIETDHALVLSGLRFGETLGSPITLQVVNRDFANWTERMDPFGTPAGPKVTAVRPGHADLTGVLKYERTDARDILERSSARETTMRVAVGAVCRQLLAALDVTVASHVTEIGGVTVDRAAIRDEDIGVTNSADLNCCDPAAEAHMKARIDEAKAAGDTLGGVFEIVVRGLPIGLGSHTQWDRRLDGQIAGALMSIQAIKGVEIGAGFRCAHLPGSEIHDELFMRTDGHPYRKTNRSGGGRAA
;
A
#
# COMPACT_ATOMS: atom_id res chain seq x y z
N MET A 1 6.04 17.30 -19.07
CA MET A 1 5.14 16.15 -18.79
C MET A 1 4.69 16.29 -17.35
N SER A 2 3.37 16.29 -17.10
CA SER A 2 2.83 16.31 -15.75
C SER A 2 3.17 14.99 -15.08
N HIS A 3 3.93 15.03 -13.99
CA HIS A 3 4.19 13.83 -13.19
C HIS A 3 3.00 13.62 -12.25
N LEU A 4 2.47 12.39 -12.22
CA LEU A 4 1.48 11.99 -11.24
C LEU A 4 2.10 12.13 -9.85
N ARG A 5 1.48 12.91 -8.98
CA ARG A 5 1.91 13.11 -7.60
C ARG A 5 0.72 13.23 -6.67
N PHE A 6 0.92 12.92 -5.41
CA PHE A 6 -0.10 13.15 -4.39
C PHE A 6 0.52 13.64 -3.08
N VAL A 7 -0.30 14.32 -2.31
CA VAL A 7 -0.02 14.67 -0.92
C VAL A 7 -1.17 14.21 -0.05
N THR A 8 -0.86 13.88 1.20
CA THR A 8 -1.88 13.48 2.19
C THR A 8 -1.84 14.42 3.39
N GLY A 9 -2.98 14.68 3.99
CA GLY A 9 -3.14 15.46 5.21
C GLY A 9 -4.11 14.79 6.17
N GLY A 10 -4.11 15.26 7.42
CA GLY A 10 -5.00 14.79 8.47
C GLY A 10 -4.32 13.91 9.51
N GLU A 11 -4.89 13.92 10.70
CA GLU A 11 -4.48 13.21 11.89
C GLU A 11 -5.36 11.98 12.11
N SER A 12 -4.80 10.96 12.77
CA SER A 12 -5.48 9.68 13.01
C SER A 12 -6.83 9.83 13.73
N HIS A 13 -6.92 10.75 14.69
CA HIS A 13 -8.14 11.06 15.44
C HIS A 13 -8.68 12.46 15.12
N GLY A 14 -8.16 13.14 14.09
CA GLY A 14 -8.74 14.38 13.55
C GLY A 14 -10.04 14.13 12.80
N ALA A 15 -10.68 15.19 12.36
CA ALA A 15 -12.02 15.13 11.72
C ALA A 15 -12.06 14.28 10.45
N ALA A 16 -11.00 14.35 9.64
CA ALA A 16 -10.91 13.61 8.38
C ALA A 16 -9.47 13.44 7.96
N LEU A 17 -9.26 12.46 7.06
CA LEU A 17 -8.04 12.33 6.26
C LEU A 17 -8.33 12.84 4.86
N THR A 18 -7.35 13.51 4.25
CA THR A 18 -7.49 14.10 2.92
C THR A 18 -6.29 13.76 2.05
N ALA A 19 -6.51 13.56 0.77
CA ALA A 19 -5.44 13.47 -0.23
C ALA A 19 -5.78 14.39 -1.41
N ILE A 20 -4.74 14.96 -2.01
CA ILE A 20 -4.83 15.66 -3.29
C ILE A 20 -3.94 14.91 -4.28
N LEU A 21 -4.54 14.41 -5.35
CA LEU A 21 -3.87 13.72 -6.44
C LEU A 21 -3.87 14.63 -7.66
N ASP A 22 -2.68 14.95 -8.16
CA ASP A 22 -2.45 15.81 -9.31
C ASP A 22 -1.81 15.04 -10.45
N GLY A 23 -2.07 15.48 -11.71
CA GLY A 23 -1.49 14.89 -12.91
C GLY A 23 -2.33 13.79 -13.57
N MET A 24 -3.57 13.54 -13.12
CA MET A 24 -4.48 12.60 -13.78
C MET A 24 -4.96 13.19 -15.13
N PRO A 25 -5.01 12.37 -16.20
CA PRO A 25 -5.55 12.83 -17.48
C PRO A 25 -7.05 13.14 -17.36
N ALA A 26 -7.56 14.07 -18.17
CA ALA A 26 -9.00 14.31 -18.29
C ALA A 26 -9.68 13.18 -19.05
N GLY A 27 -10.98 12.97 -18.79
CA GLY A 27 -11.83 12.00 -19.51
C GLY A 27 -11.70 10.55 -19.02
N LEU A 28 -10.93 10.28 -17.96
CA LEU A 28 -10.88 8.95 -17.39
C LEU A 28 -12.17 8.70 -16.57
N ARG A 29 -12.83 7.59 -16.85
CA ARG A 29 -13.98 7.14 -16.06
C ARG A 29 -13.54 6.52 -14.75
N LEU A 30 -14.08 7.06 -13.65
CA LEU A 30 -13.90 6.55 -12.30
C LEU A 30 -15.25 6.13 -11.70
N THR A 31 -15.23 5.08 -10.90
CA THR A 31 -16.40 4.65 -10.14
C THR A 31 -16.13 4.73 -8.64
N ARG A 32 -17.10 5.21 -7.89
CA ARG A 32 -17.03 5.22 -6.42
C ARG A 32 -16.89 3.79 -5.87
N ALA A 33 -17.64 2.85 -6.43
CA ALA A 33 -17.60 1.45 -6.00
C ALA A 33 -16.20 0.85 -6.05
N ALA A 34 -15.40 1.17 -7.08
CA ALA A 34 -14.01 0.69 -7.17
C ALA A 34 -13.12 1.28 -6.08
N ILE A 35 -13.33 2.56 -5.69
CA ILE A 35 -12.58 3.18 -4.60
C ILE A 35 -12.98 2.56 -3.27
N ASP A 36 -14.28 2.48 -3.00
CA ASP A 36 -14.80 1.94 -1.74
C ASP A 36 -14.46 0.46 -1.56
N ALA A 37 -14.41 -0.33 -2.64
CA ALA A 37 -13.98 -1.73 -2.58
C ALA A 37 -12.52 -1.87 -2.08
N GLN A 38 -11.60 -0.99 -2.48
CA GLN A 38 -10.22 -1.03 -1.99
C GLN A 38 -10.13 -0.56 -0.53
N LEU A 39 -10.92 0.44 -0.13
CA LEU A 39 -11.01 0.87 1.26
C LEU A 39 -11.59 -0.25 2.15
N ALA A 40 -12.65 -0.91 1.72
CA ALA A 40 -13.22 -2.07 2.41
C ALA A 40 -12.21 -3.23 2.49
N ARG A 41 -11.44 -3.51 1.41
CA ARG A 41 -10.37 -4.50 1.42
C ARG A 41 -9.31 -4.16 2.46
N ARG A 42 -8.90 -2.89 2.58
CA ARG A 42 -7.96 -2.43 3.60
C ARG A 42 -8.44 -2.73 5.01
N GLN A 43 -9.75 -2.67 5.25
CA GLN A 43 -10.35 -2.87 6.57
C GLN A 43 -10.53 -4.34 6.94
N ARG A 44 -10.41 -5.28 6.01
CA ARG A 44 -10.43 -6.71 6.28
C ARG A 44 -9.12 -7.17 6.94
N GLY A 45 -9.13 -8.34 7.53
CA GLY A 45 -7.94 -9.02 8.03
C GLY A 45 -8.14 -9.63 9.42
N TYR A 46 -7.57 -10.83 9.58
CA TYR A 46 -7.54 -11.56 10.85
C TYR A 46 -6.61 -10.88 11.87
N GLY A 47 -6.97 -10.93 13.15
CA GLY A 47 -6.13 -10.42 14.25
C GLY A 47 -6.03 -8.90 14.36
N ARG A 48 -6.82 -8.13 13.60
CA ARG A 48 -6.80 -6.66 13.65
C ARG A 48 -7.46 -6.10 14.91
N GLY A 49 -6.99 -4.91 15.33
CA GLY A 49 -7.49 -4.21 16.52
C GLY A 49 -8.95 -3.72 16.38
N ASP A 50 -9.59 -3.44 17.51
CA ASP A 50 -11.03 -3.12 17.61
C ASP A 50 -11.45 -1.84 16.87
N ARG A 51 -10.56 -0.87 16.68
CA ARG A 51 -10.84 0.34 15.91
C ARG A 51 -11.35 0.04 14.50
N MET A 52 -10.90 -1.04 13.88
CA MET A 52 -11.34 -1.44 12.55
C MET A 52 -12.83 -1.82 12.49
N LYS A 53 -13.47 -2.05 13.64
CA LYS A 53 -14.91 -2.32 13.77
C LYS A 53 -15.74 -1.03 13.75
N ILE A 54 -15.15 0.09 14.17
CA ILE A 54 -15.81 1.41 14.27
C ILE A 54 -15.83 2.10 12.92
N GLU A 55 -14.72 2.07 12.21
CA GLU A 55 -14.52 2.77 10.96
C GLU A 55 -15.11 1.99 9.77
N THR A 56 -15.92 2.65 8.96
CA THR A 56 -16.32 2.18 7.63
C THR A 56 -15.89 3.25 6.64
N ASP A 57 -14.76 2.99 5.98
CA ASP A 57 -14.11 3.99 5.14
C ASP A 57 -14.82 4.13 3.79
N HIS A 58 -15.29 5.34 3.49
CA HIS A 58 -15.79 5.74 2.20
C HIS A 58 -15.12 7.04 1.77
N ALA A 59 -14.69 7.10 0.50
CA ALA A 59 -14.07 8.30 -0.02
C ALA A 59 -15.11 9.28 -0.57
N LEU A 60 -15.08 10.52 -0.08
CA LEU A 60 -15.73 11.67 -0.69
C LEU A 60 -14.78 12.24 -1.73
N VAL A 61 -15.28 12.51 -2.92
CA VAL A 61 -14.55 13.23 -3.98
C VAL A 61 -15.01 14.67 -3.97
N LEU A 62 -14.12 15.60 -3.64
CA LEU A 62 -14.45 17.02 -3.44
C LEU A 62 -14.12 17.86 -4.69
N SER A 63 -13.21 17.41 -5.54
CA SER A 63 -12.81 18.10 -6.77
C SER A 63 -12.25 17.14 -7.81
N GLY A 64 -12.03 17.63 -9.04
CA GLY A 64 -11.34 16.92 -10.10
C GLY A 64 -12.20 15.89 -10.86
N LEU A 65 -13.47 15.68 -10.45
CA LEU A 65 -14.43 14.80 -11.14
C LEU A 65 -15.76 15.52 -11.40
N ARG A 66 -16.37 15.17 -12.54
CA ARG A 66 -17.75 15.52 -12.85
C ARG A 66 -18.42 14.38 -13.61
N PHE A 67 -19.61 13.95 -13.17
CA PHE A 67 -20.35 12.83 -13.76
C PHE A 67 -19.54 11.52 -13.93
N GLY A 68 -18.59 11.29 -13.01
CA GLY A 68 -17.74 10.11 -13.04
C GLY A 68 -16.53 10.21 -13.97
N GLU A 69 -16.26 11.38 -14.56
CA GLU A 69 -15.10 11.60 -15.42
C GLU A 69 -14.12 12.61 -14.79
N THR A 70 -12.83 12.34 -14.93
CA THR A 70 -11.77 13.22 -14.48
C THR A 70 -11.71 14.48 -15.36
N LEU A 71 -11.35 15.61 -14.74
CA LEU A 71 -11.33 16.91 -15.40
C LEU A 71 -9.91 17.37 -15.81
N GLY A 72 -8.86 16.60 -15.46
CA GLY A 72 -7.47 17.02 -15.61
C GLY A 72 -6.99 18.00 -14.54
N SER A 73 -7.87 18.45 -13.66
CA SER A 73 -7.55 19.23 -12.45
C SER A 73 -7.29 18.32 -11.25
N PRO A 74 -6.67 18.83 -10.17
CA PRO A 74 -6.40 18.02 -8.99
C PRO A 74 -7.65 17.34 -8.40
N ILE A 75 -7.55 16.06 -8.12
CA ILE A 75 -8.59 15.26 -7.46
C ILE A 75 -8.37 15.32 -5.96
N THR A 76 -9.35 15.88 -5.24
CA THR A 76 -9.34 15.88 -3.77
C THR A 76 -10.22 14.77 -3.25
N LEU A 77 -9.62 13.89 -2.45
CA LEU A 77 -10.27 12.77 -1.77
C LEU A 77 -10.28 13.04 -0.26
N GLN A 78 -11.40 12.71 0.40
CA GLN A 78 -11.52 12.83 1.84
C GLN A 78 -12.19 11.58 2.43
N VAL A 79 -11.70 11.11 3.57
CA VAL A 79 -12.32 10.06 4.38
C VAL A 79 -12.54 10.62 5.78
N VAL A 80 -13.79 10.65 6.21
CA VAL A 80 -14.18 11.13 7.53
C VAL A 80 -13.80 10.09 8.59
N ASN A 81 -13.21 10.52 9.70
CA ASN A 81 -12.95 9.68 10.85
C ASN A 81 -14.18 9.65 11.76
N ARG A 82 -14.84 8.51 11.87
CA ARG A 82 -16.01 8.36 12.75
C ARG A 82 -15.67 8.49 14.22
N ASP A 83 -14.49 8.03 14.60
CA ASP A 83 -13.97 8.12 15.97
C ASP A 83 -13.71 9.56 16.42
N PHE A 84 -13.63 10.52 15.51
CA PHE A 84 -13.43 11.94 15.84
C PHE A 84 -14.48 12.49 16.84
N ALA A 85 -15.69 11.95 16.86
CA ALA A 85 -16.70 12.33 17.82
C ALA A 85 -16.26 12.20 19.29
N ASN A 86 -15.31 11.30 19.57
CA ASN A 86 -14.71 11.08 20.88
C ASN A 86 -13.48 11.95 21.14
N TRP A 87 -13.06 12.75 20.16
CA TRP A 87 -11.78 13.47 20.16
C TRP A 87 -11.92 14.97 19.91
N THR A 88 -13.13 15.50 19.78
CA THR A 88 -13.41 16.88 19.39
C THR A 88 -12.65 17.92 20.20
N GLU A 89 -12.60 17.77 21.54
CA GLU A 89 -11.86 18.70 22.40
C GLU A 89 -10.35 18.54 22.29
N ARG A 90 -9.85 17.29 22.17
CA ARG A 90 -8.40 16.99 22.12
C ARG A 90 -7.77 17.28 20.79
N MET A 91 -8.56 17.30 19.73
CA MET A 91 -8.11 17.50 18.36
C MET A 91 -8.67 18.77 17.74
N ASP A 92 -9.20 19.69 18.57
CA ASP A 92 -9.62 21.01 18.12
C ASP A 92 -8.39 21.82 17.68
N PRO A 93 -8.31 22.25 16.42
CA PRO A 93 -7.15 22.98 15.91
C PRO A 93 -6.98 24.39 16.55
N PHE A 94 -8.03 24.94 17.15
CA PHE A 94 -8.06 26.28 17.73
C PHE A 94 -8.43 26.29 19.22
N GLY A 95 -8.67 25.11 19.80
CA GLY A 95 -9.07 24.95 21.18
C GLY A 95 -7.94 25.13 22.18
N THR A 96 -8.27 25.05 23.46
CA THR A 96 -7.30 24.98 24.54
C THR A 96 -6.84 23.54 24.74
N PRO A 97 -5.56 23.30 25.14
CA PRO A 97 -5.06 21.95 25.40
C PRO A 97 -5.95 21.18 26.38
N ALA A 98 -6.50 20.04 25.94
CA ALA A 98 -7.41 19.22 26.73
C ALA A 98 -6.82 17.81 26.98
N GLY A 99 -6.98 17.33 28.23
CA GLY A 99 -6.53 16.02 28.66
C GLY A 99 -5.00 15.88 28.89
N PRO A 100 -4.55 14.70 29.30
CA PRO A 100 -3.14 14.48 29.61
C PRO A 100 -2.29 14.43 28.33
N LYS A 101 -1.08 14.99 28.42
CA LYS A 101 -0.06 14.87 27.39
C LYS A 101 0.43 13.42 27.28
N VAL A 102 0.75 12.99 26.08
CA VAL A 102 1.46 11.73 25.83
C VAL A 102 2.95 11.99 25.95
N THR A 103 3.56 11.55 27.04
CA THR A 103 4.99 11.73 27.30
C THR A 103 5.81 10.46 27.09
N ALA A 104 5.16 9.28 27.09
CA ALA A 104 5.79 8.01 26.79
C ALA A 104 5.83 7.78 25.26
N VAL A 105 7.03 7.74 24.71
CA VAL A 105 7.26 7.47 23.28
C VAL A 105 7.29 5.98 23.02
N ARG A 106 6.72 5.57 21.89
CA ARG A 106 6.67 4.15 21.50
C ARG A 106 7.97 3.71 20.82
N PRO A 107 8.56 2.58 21.21
CA PRO A 107 9.69 2.00 20.50
C PRO A 107 9.33 1.69 19.04
N GLY A 108 10.27 1.92 18.12
CA GLY A 108 10.08 1.64 16.69
C GLY A 108 9.09 2.56 15.96
N HIS A 109 8.58 3.60 16.63
CA HIS A 109 7.67 4.60 16.06
C HIS A 109 8.38 5.95 15.85
N ALA A 110 7.75 6.86 15.09
CA ALA A 110 8.31 8.18 14.82
C ALA A 110 8.24 9.15 16.02
N ASP A 111 7.66 8.73 17.14
CA ASP A 111 7.35 9.59 18.30
C ASP A 111 8.59 10.33 18.82
N LEU A 112 9.67 9.62 19.17
CA LEU A 112 10.88 10.23 19.74
C LEU A 112 11.53 11.20 18.76
N THR A 113 11.78 10.74 17.55
CA THR A 113 12.45 11.57 16.53
C THR A 113 11.63 12.78 16.14
N GLY A 114 10.30 12.65 16.11
CA GLY A 114 9.39 13.74 15.81
C GLY A 114 9.34 14.78 16.92
N VAL A 115 9.20 14.40 18.20
CA VAL A 115 9.18 15.37 19.31
C VAL A 115 10.48 16.12 19.41
N LEU A 116 11.62 15.46 19.19
CA LEU A 116 12.93 16.14 19.20
C LEU A 116 13.08 17.08 18.01
N LYS A 117 12.74 16.64 16.80
CA LYS A 117 12.88 17.43 15.57
C LYS A 117 12.01 18.70 15.56
N TYR A 118 10.79 18.59 16.08
CA TYR A 118 9.81 19.68 16.04
C TYR A 118 9.62 20.38 17.39
N GLU A 119 10.49 20.06 18.38
CA GLU A 119 10.49 20.66 19.73
C GLU A 119 9.11 20.58 20.40
N ARG A 120 8.46 19.41 20.29
CA ARG A 120 7.14 19.19 20.88
C ARG A 120 7.26 18.58 22.26
N THR A 121 6.33 18.92 23.15
CA THR A 121 6.26 18.37 24.52
C THR A 121 5.15 17.33 24.70
N ASP A 122 4.35 17.13 23.67
CA ASP A 122 3.30 16.11 23.61
C ASP A 122 3.56 15.23 22.37
N ALA A 123 3.84 13.96 22.58
CA ALA A 123 4.06 13.02 21.48
C ALA A 123 2.83 12.82 20.61
N ARG A 124 1.63 13.26 21.06
CA ARG A 124 0.41 13.24 20.27
C ARG A 124 0.56 14.04 18.99
N ASP A 125 1.23 15.17 19.03
CA ASP A 125 1.48 16.03 17.86
C ASP A 125 2.22 15.29 16.73
N ILE A 126 2.90 14.19 17.05
CA ILE A 126 3.65 13.37 16.11
C ILE A 126 2.87 12.09 15.76
N LEU A 127 2.38 11.37 16.79
CA LEU A 127 1.78 10.05 16.62
C LEU A 127 0.49 10.07 15.80
N GLU A 128 -0.23 11.17 15.83
CA GLU A 128 -1.47 11.31 15.05
C GLU A 128 -1.19 11.27 13.54
N ARG A 129 -0.20 12.01 13.09
CA ARG A 129 0.18 12.05 11.67
C ARG A 129 0.95 10.82 11.23
N SER A 130 1.81 10.26 12.08
CA SER A 130 2.63 9.08 11.75
C SER A 130 1.88 7.75 11.89
N SER A 131 0.63 7.79 12.29
CA SER A 131 -0.24 6.63 12.41
C SER A 131 -0.45 5.91 11.09
N ALA A 132 -0.55 4.56 11.15
CA ALA A 132 -0.93 3.73 10.00
C ALA A 132 -2.34 4.08 9.43
N ARG A 133 -3.15 4.88 10.12
CA ARG A 133 -4.41 5.42 9.60
C ARG A 133 -4.21 6.25 8.33
N GLU A 134 -3.05 6.90 8.17
CA GLU A 134 -2.67 7.63 6.95
C GLU A 134 -2.75 6.76 5.69
N THR A 135 -2.47 5.46 5.80
CA THR A 135 -2.55 4.52 4.67
C THR A 135 -3.93 4.44 4.05
N THR A 136 -4.99 4.87 4.74
CA THR A 136 -6.35 5.02 4.17
C THR A 136 -6.32 5.91 2.92
N MET A 137 -5.61 7.03 3.00
CA MET A 137 -5.52 7.94 1.85
C MET A 137 -4.62 7.40 0.74
N ARG A 138 -3.54 6.67 1.07
CA ARG A 138 -2.74 5.96 0.06
C ARG A 138 -3.57 4.92 -0.69
N VAL A 139 -4.45 4.20 0.01
CA VAL A 139 -5.36 3.24 -0.62
C VAL A 139 -6.40 3.94 -1.50
N ALA A 140 -6.98 5.05 -1.04
CA ALA A 140 -7.94 5.83 -1.84
C ALA A 140 -7.30 6.36 -3.14
N VAL A 141 -6.10 6.96 -3.05
CA VAL A 141 -5.32 7.41 -4.22
C VAL A 141 -4.95 6.21 -5.11
N GLY A 142 -4.45 5.12 -4.52
CA GLY A 142 -4.13 3.90 -5.24
C GLY A 142 -5.33 3.30 -5.99
N ALA A 143 -6.54 3.39 -5.42
CA ALA A 143 -7.77 2.94 -6.07
C ALA A 143 -8.13 3.78 -7.30
N VAL A 144 -7.84 5.08 -7.30
CA VAL A 144 -7.96 5.94 -8.48
C VAL A 144 -6.91 5.55 -9.53
N CYS A 145 -5.65 5.41 -9.11
CA CYS A 145 -4.56 5.00 -10.02
C CYS A 145 -4.79 3.61 -10.63
N ARG A 146 -5.38 2.67 -9.88
CA ARG A 146 -5.74 1.34 -10.41
C ARG A 146 -6.76 1.42 -11.54
N GLN A 147 -7.70 2.36 -11.52
CA GLN A 147 -8.66 2.55 -12.60
C GLN A 147 -7.99 3.14 -13.85
N LEU A 148 -6.99 4.03 -13.70
CA LEU A 148 -6.15 4.45 -14.81
C LEU A 148 -5.37 3.29 -15.42
N LEU A 149 -4.73 2.48 -14.58
CA LEU A 149 -3.98 1.30 -15.03
C LEU A 149 -4.89 0.30 -15.74
N ALA A 150 -6.09 0.06 -15.21
CA ALA A 150 -7.07 -0.84 -15.84
C ALA A 150 -7.52 -0.34 -17.22
N ALA A 151 -7.64 0.97 -17.43
CA ALA A 151 -7.93 1.55 -18.75
C ALA A 151 -6.78 1.37 -19.75
N LEU A 152 -5.61 0.95 -19.29
CA LEU A 152 -4.43 0.60 -20.08
C LEU A 152 -4.15 -0.91 -20.06
N ASP A 153 -5.13 -1.74 -19.68
CA ASP A 153 -5.03 -3.20 -19.55
C ASP A 153 -3.96 -3.68 -18.54
N VAL A 154 -3.56 -2.80 -17.61
CA VAL A 154 -2.61 -3.13 -16.55
C VAL A 154 -3.35 -3.46 -15.26
N THR A 155 -3.05 -4.62 -14.68
CA THR A 155 -3.62 -5.07 -13.41
C THR A 155 -2.56 -5.19 -12.33
N VAL A 156 -2.95 -4.85 -11.09
CA VAL A 156 -2.10 -4.96 -9.90
C VAL A 156 -2.81 -5.86 -8.90
N ALA A 157 -2.15 -6.93 -8.49
CA ALA A 157 -2.63 -7.85 -7.49
C ALA A 157 -1.58 -8.05 -6.40
N SER A 158 -1.99 -8.52 -5.24
CA SER A 158 -1.07 -8.84 -4.15
C SER A 158 -1.62 -9.95 -3.29
N HIS A 159 -0.73 -10.69 -2.64
CA HIS A 159 -1.09 -11.65 -1.60
C HIS A 159 -0.03 -11.68 -0.51
N VAL A 160 -0.41 -12.19 0.67
CA VAL A 160 0.52 -12.43 1.76
C VAL A 160 1.24 -13.74 1.50
N THR A 161 2.57 -13.71 1.59
CA THR A 161 3.44 -14.87 1.37
C THR A 161 4.03 -15.41 2.65
N GLU A 162 4.11 -14.59 3.73
CA GLU A 162 4.66 -15.03 5.00
C GLU A 162 4.05 -14.24 6.16
N ILE A 163 3.76 -14.91 7.28
CA ILE A 163 3.49 -14.28 8.59
C ILE A 163 4.15 -15.12 9.67
N GLY A 164 4.97 -14.47 10.52
CA GLY A 164 5.56 -15.08 11.71
C GLY A 164 6.42 -16.32 11.43
N GLY A 165 7.09 -16.36 10.28
CA GLY A 165 7.94 -17.47 9.82
C GLY A 165 7.18 -18.59 9.11
N VAL A 166 5.85 -18.50 8.97
CA VAL A 166 5.05 -19.43 8.17
C VAL A 166 4.96 -18.89 6.75
N THR A 167 5.50 -19.62 5.79
CA THR A 167 5.57 -19.24 4.37
C THR A 167 4.64 -20.06 3.50
N VAL A 168 4.17 -19.50 2.41
CA VAL A 168 3.46 -20.22 1.35
C VAL A 168 4.44 -21.00 0.46
N ASP A 169 4.00 -22.06 -0.18
CA ASP A 169 4.73 -22.62 -1.33
C ASP A 169 4.49 -21.73 -2.56
N ARG A 170 5.37 -20.75 -2.77
CA ARG A 170 5.23 -19.81 -3.88
C ARG A 170 5.26 -20.50 -5.26
N ALA A 171 5.94 -21.63 -5.39
CA ALA A 171 6.04 -22.36 -6.65
C ALA A 171 4.70 -23.04 -7.04
N ALA A 172 3.87 -23.35 -6.07
CA ALA A 172 2.54 -23.91 -6.30
C ALA A 172 1.47 -22.85 -6.66
N ILE A 173 1.77 -21.55 -6.50
CA ILE A 173 0.84 -20.45 -6.74
C ILE A 173 1.13 -19.84 -8.12
N ARG A 174 0.15 -19.88 -9.03
CA ARG A 174 0.26 -19.23 -10.34
C ARG A 174 -0.02 -17.73 -10.20
N ASP A 175 0.72 -16.91 -10.96
CA ASP A 175 0.56 -15.44 -10.89
C ASP A 175 -0.87 -14.99 -11.21
N GLU A 176 -1.56 -15.64 -12.15
CA GLU A 176 -2.94 -15.33 -12.52
C GLU A 176 -3.96 -15.57 -11.40
N ASP A 177 -3.67 -16.46 -10.46
CA ASP A 177 -4.55 -16.75 -9.33
C ASP A 177 -4.43 -15.69 -8.22
N ILE A 178 -3.32 -14.94 -8.17
CA ILE A 178 -3.10 -13.90 -7.17
C ILE A 178 -4.12 -12.77 -7.37
N GLY A 179 -4.85 -12.47 -6.32
CA GLY A 179 -5.92 -11.47 -6.32
C GLY A 179 -7.29 -12.01 -6.72
N VAL A 180 -7.39 -13.25 -7.22
CA VAL A 180 -8.64 -13.94 -7.56
C VAL A 180 -9.01 -14.93 -6.45
N THR A 181 -8.06 -15.76 -6.01
CA THR A 181 -8.26 -16.84 -5.05
C THR A 181 -7.87 -16.47 -3.61
N ASN A 182 -7.45 -15.23 -3.38
CA ASN A 182 -7.04 -14.79 -2.06
C ASN A 182 -8.17 -14.91 -1.03
N SER A 183 -7.80 -15.36 0.16
CA SER A 183 -8.72 -15.30 1.31
C SER A 183 -9.14 -13.87 1.67
N ALA A 184 -10.28 -13.73 2.33
CA ALA A 184 -10.70 -12.45 2.89
C ALA A 184 -9.97 -12.11 4.20
N ASP A 185 -9.45 -13.12 4.91
CA ASP A 185 -8.88 -12.97 6.24
C ASP A 185 -7.44 -12.48 6.23
N LEU A 186 -6.55 -13.17 5.52
CA LEU A 186 -5.13 -12.80 5.45
C LEU A 186 -4.69 -12.35 4.06
N ASN A 187 -5.58 -12.33 3.07
CA ASN A 187 -5.23 -12.05 1.67
C ASN A 187 -4.20 -13.05 1.14
N CYS A 188 -4.29 -14.32 1.56
CA CYS A 188 -3.39 -15.40 1.20
C CYS A 188 -4.01 -16.30 0.12
N CYS A 189 -3.19 -16.78 -0.84
CA CYS A 189 -3.61 -17.70 -1.89
C CYS A 189 -3.49 -19.19 -1.49
N ASP A 190 -2.83 -19.48 -0.35
CA ASP A 190 -2.59 -20.83 0.14
C ASP A 190 -3.41 -21.06 1.41
N PRO A 191 -4.53 -21.83 1.36
CA PRO A 191 -5.38 -22.06 2.52
C PRO A 191 -4.69 -22.85 3.65
N ALA A 192 -3.73 -23.73 3.33
CA ALA A 192 -3.02 -24.50 4.33
C ALA A 192 -2.04 -23.61 5.10
N ALA A 193 -1.24 -22.83 4.37
CA ALA A 193 -0.35 -21.85 4.99
C ALA A 193 -1.14 -20.81 5.79
N GLU A 194 -2.31 -20.36 5.29
CA GLU A 194 -3.16 -19.41 6.00
C GLU A 194 -3.62 -19.93 7.36
N ALA A 195 -4.01 -21.21 7.44
CA ALA A 195 -4.42 -21.80 8.72
C ALA A 195 -3.27 -21.77 9.76
N HIS A 196 -2.05 -22.08 9.34
CA HIS A 196 -0.87 -21.98 10.18
C HIS A 196 -0.52 -20.54 10.55
N MET A 197 -0.63 -19.59 9.61
CA MET A 197 -0.42 -18.16 9.88
C MET A 197 -1.41 -17.64 10.93
N LYS A 198 -2.69 -18.04 10.87
CA LYS A 198 -3.69 -17.69 11.89
C LYS A 198 -3.32 -18.23 13.28
N ALA A 199 -2.87 -19.48 13.37
CA ALA A 199 -2.41 -20.06 14.63
C ALA A 199 -1.23 -19.26 15.22
N ARG A 200 -0.26 -18.86 14.38
CA ARG A 200 0.86 -18.00 14.82
C ARG A 200 0.40 -16.63 15.31
N ILE A 201 -0.60 -16.02 14.65
CA ILE A 201 -1.19 -14.75 15.08
C ILE A 201 -1.83 -14.90 16.46
N ASP A 202 -2.58 -15.98 16.69
CA ASP A 202 -3.24 -16.23 17.97
C ASP A 202 -2.24 -16.47 19.10
N GLU A 203 -1.16 -17.22 18.85
CA GLU A 203 -0.05 -17.40 19.78
C GLU A 203 0.60 -16.06 20.18
N ALA A 204 0.94 -15.22 19.19
CA ALA A 204 1.54 -13.92 19.44
C ALA A 204 0.59 -13.01 20.23
N LYS A 205 -0.71 -13.02 19.88
CA LYS A 205 -1.74 -12.27 20.59
C LYS A 205 -1.87 -12.72 22.05
N ALA A 206 -1.84 -14.02 22.30
CA ALA A 206 -1.88 -14.58 23.67
C ALA A 206 -0.63 -14.18 24.47
N ALA A 207 0.53 -14.07 23.84
CA ALA A 207 1.77 -13.61 24.43
C ALA A 207 1.87 -12.07 24.59
N GLY A 208 0.90 -11.30 24.08
CA GLY A 208 0.95 -9.83 24.06
C GLY A 208 2.02 -9.28 23.09
N ASP A 209 2.36 -10.02 22.05
CA ASP A 209 3.41 -9.70 21.09
C ASP A 209 2.84 -9.45 19.68
N THR A 210 3.71 -9.11 18.74
CA THR A 210 3.38 -8.83 17.34
C THR A 210 4.24 -9.65 16.39
N LEU A 211 3.75 -9.86 15.17
CA LEU A 211 4.45 -10.57 14.12
C LEU A 211 4.73 -9.67 12.91
N GLY A 212 5.86 -9.91 12.26
CA GLY A 212 6.14 -9.41 10.93
C GLY A 212 5.59 -10.34 9.85
N GLY A 213 5.68 -9.90 8.59
CA GLY A 213 5.27 -10.70 7.45
C GLY A 213 5.79 -10.14 6.14
N VAL A 214 5.56 -10.91 5.09
CA VAL A 214 5.93 -10.58 3.71
C VAL A 214 4.68 -10.64 2.84
N PHE A 215 4.55 -9.72 1.91
CA PHE A 215 3.55 -9.78 0.86
C PHE A 215 4.22 -9.58 -0.50
N GLU A 216 3.65 -10.20 -1.51
CA GLU A 216 4.06 -10.06 -2.89
C GLU A 216 3.05 -9.22 -3.66
N ILE A 217 3.56 -8.39 -4.58
CA ILE A 217 2.76 -7.64 -5.55
C ILE A 217 3.11 -8.15 -6.94
N VAL A 218 2.08 -8.51 -7.70
CA VAL A 218 2.20 -8.91 -9.10
C VAL A 218 1.50 -7.89 -9.98
N VAL A 219 2.23 -7.38 -10.96
CA VAL A 219 1.69 -6.44 -11.96
C VAL A 219 1.70 -7.14 -13.31
N ARG A 220 0.58 -7.12 -14.01
CA ARG A 220 0.39 -7.76 -15.33
C ARG A 220 -0.01 -6.72 -16.36
N GLY A 221 0.33 -6.96 -17.62
CA GLY A 221 -0.05 -6.08 -18.73
C GLY A 221 0.85 -4.85 -18.89
N LEU A 222 2.00 -4.79 -18.21
CA LEU A 222 2.92 -3.68 -18.39
C LEU A 222 3.51 -3.68 -19.80
N PRO A 223 3.44 -2.54 -20.52
CA PRO A 223 4.13 -2.41 -21.80
C PRO A 223 5.64 -2.37 -21.59
N ILE A 224 6.38 -2.90 -22.55
CA ILE A 224 7.85 -2.81 -22.59
C ILE A 224 8.24 -1.34 -22.76
N GLY A 225 9.28 -0.89 -22.04
CA GLY A 225 9.80 0.48 -22.16
C GLY A 225 9.30 1.42 -21.06
N LEU A 226 8.63 0.91 -20.01
CA LEU A 226 8.36 1.72 -18.83
C LEU A 226 9.64 1.92 -18.02
N GLY A 227 9.81 3.12 -17.50
CA GLY A 227 11.06 3.54 -16.87
C GLY A 227 12.13 3.91 -17.90
N SER A 228 13.37 4.03 -17.47
CA SER A 228 14.49 4.33 -18.35
C SER A 228 15.82 3.90 -17.69
N HIS A 229 16.71 3.37 -18.51
CA HIS A 229 18.08 3.04 -18.12
C HIS A 229 19.01 4.26 -18.11
N THR A 230 18.59 5.37 -18.69
CA THR A 230 19.44 6.52 -18.96
C THR A 230 19.87 7.29 -17.71
N GLN A 231 19.07 7.20 -16.63
CA GLN A 231 19.34 7.83 -15.34
C GLN A 231 18.81 6.98 -14.20
N TRP A 232 19.52 7.00 -13.07
CA TRP A 232 19.19 6.19 -11.88
C TRP A 232 17.79 6.48 -11.32
N ASP A 233 17.35 7.74 -11.32
CA ASP A 233 16.04 8.20 -10.81
C ASP A 233 14.88 7.87 -11.76
N ARG A 234 15.17 7.44 -12.99
CA ARG A 234 14.19 7.00 -13.97
C ARG A 234 13.99 5.50 -14.01
N ARG A 235 14.79 4.75 -13.29
CA ARG A 235 14.65 3.28 -13.21
C ARG A 235 13.36 2.90 -12.50
N LEU A 236 12.58 2.01 -13.13
CA LEU A 236 11.27 1.61 -12.61
C LEU A 236 11.39 0.83 -11.29
N ASP A 237 12.36 -0.08 -11.19
CA ASP A 237 12.66 -0.83 -9.96
C ASP A 237 12.99 0.09 -8.78
N GLY A 238 13.81 1.12 -9.00
CA GLY A 238 14.16 2.11 -8.00
C GLY A 238 12.95 2.93 -7.54
N GLN A 239 12.09 3.36 -8.47
CA GLN A 239 10.88 4.13 -8.16
C GLN A 239 9.87 3.28 -7.39
N ILE A 240 9.65 2.01 -7.79
CA ILE A 240 8.77 1.07 -7.10
C ILE A 240 9.30 0.79 -5.70
N ALA A 241 10.59 0.49 -5.56
CA ALA A 241 11.20 0.23 -4.26
C ALA A 241 11.06 1.43 -3.32
N GLY A 242 11.31 2.65 -3.80
CA GLY A 242 11.13 3.89 -3.04
C GLY A 242 9.68 4.11 -2.61
N ALA A 243 8.73 3.87 -3.50
CA ALA A 243 7.30 3.98 -3.20
C ALA A 243 6.87 2.96 -2.13
N LEU A 244 7.28 1.70 -2.24
CA LEU A 244 6.98 0.65 -1.26
C LEU A 244 7.65 0.92 0.09
N MET A 245 8.94 1.30 0.11
CA MET A 245 9.64 1.66 1.34
C MET A 245 9.05 2.88 2.06
N SER A 246 8.29 3.73 1.36
CA SER A 246 7.60 4.87 1.97
C SER A 246 6.35 4.48 2.77
N ILE A 247 5.89 3.24 2.68
CA ILE A 247 4.73 2.73 3.44
C ILE A 247 5.18 2.46 4.88
N GLN A 248 4.36 2.85 5.86
CA GLN A 248 4.65 2.63 7.27
C GLN A 248 4.92 1.15 7.55
N ALA A 249 5.93 0.89 8.38
CA ALA A 249 6.39 -0.42 8.83
C ALA A 249 7.06 -1.31 7.76
N ILE A 250 7.16 -0.90 6.51
CA ILE A 250 7.96 -1.62 5.52
C ILE A 250 9.45 -1.48 5.84
N LYS A 251 10.18 -2.60 5.86
CA LYS A 251 11.61 -2.69 6.23
C LYS A 251 12.50 -3.26 5.15
N GLY A 252 11.92 -3.85 4.11
CA GLY A 252 12.66 -4.39 2.97
C GLY A 252 11.77 -4.46 1.74
N VAL A 253 12.39 -4.35 0.58
CA VAL A 253 11.76 -4.53 -0.73
C VAL A 253 12.70 -5.34 -1.60
N GLU A 254 12.17 -6.35 -2.24
CA GLU A 254 12.88 -7.18 -3.20
C GLU A 254 12.20 -7.08 -4.58
N ILE A 255 12.99 -7.14 -5.63
CA ILE A 255 12.50 -7.14 -7.01
C ILE A 255 12.83 -8.51 -7.63
N GLY A 256 11.81 -9.22 -8.13
CA GLY A 256 11.96 -10.56 -8.67
C GLY A 256 12.39 -11.57 -7.61
N ALA A 257 13.47 -12.31 -7.88
CA ALA A 257 14.00 -13.29 -6.93
C ALA A 257 14.77 -12.66 -5.77
N GLY A 258 15.00 -11.34 -5.78
CA GLY A 258 15.59 -10.59 -4.68
C GLY A 258 16.91 -11.17 -4.18
N PHE A 259 17.02 -11.31 -2.86
CA PHE A 259 18.23 -11.88 -2.23
C PHE A 259 18.50 -13.34 -2.60
N ARG A 260 17.48 -14.07 -3.07
CA ARG A 260 17.69 -15.45 -3.56
C ARG A 260 18.69 -15.53 -4.71
N CYS A 261 18.86 -14.46 -5.49
CA CYS A 261 19.85 -14.40 -6.55
C CYS A 261 21.29 -14.61 -6.05
N ALA A 262 21.58 -14.29 -4.78
CA ALA A 262 22.91 -14.51 -4.19
C ALA A 262 23.25 -15.99 -3.99
N HIS A 263 22.28 -16.88 -4.04
CA HIS A 263 22.44 -18.33 -3.84
C HIS A 263 22.47 -19.12 -5.14
N LEU A 264 22.31 -18.47 -6.29
CA LEU A 264 22.16 -19.12 -7.60
C LEU A 264 23.29 -18.70 -8.55
N PRO A 265 23.74 -19.59 -9.42
CA PRO A 265 24.66 -19.22 -10.50
C PRO A 265 23.94 -18.32 -11.51
N GLY A 266 24.72 -17.50 -12.23
CA GLY A 266 24.17 -16.53 -13.19
C GLY A 266 23.26 -17.15 -14.26
N SER A 267 23.54 -18.37 -14.69
CA SER A 267 22.73 -19.14 -15.65
C SER A 267 21.31 -19.45 -15.14
N GLU A 268 21.12 -19.46 -13.82
CA GLU A 268 19.83 -19.71 -13.19
C GLU A 268 19.11 -18.45 -12.76
N ILE A 269 19.76 -17.28 -12.85
CA ILE A 269 19.18 -15.99 -12.46
C ILE A 269 18.54 -15.27 -13.65
N HIS A 270 19.17 -15.35 -14.83
CA HIS A 270 18.74 -14.60 -16.00
C HIS A 270 17.47 -15.17 -16.61
N ASP A 271 16.53 -14.27 -16.94
CA ASP A 271 15.31 -14.59 -17.69
C ASP A 271 15.64 -14.56 -19.18
N GLU A 272 15.63 -15.72 -19.82
CA GLU A 272 15.88 -15.85 -21.26
C GLU A 272 14.78 -15.14 -22.07
N LEU A 273 15.17 -14.50 -23.15
CA LEU A 273 14.29 -13.82 -24.07
C LEU A 273 13.89 -14.74 -25.23
N PHE A 274 12.61 -14.84 -25.47
CA PHE A 274 12.02 -15.57 -26.59
C PHE A 274 11.17 -14.64 -27.44
N MET A 275 10.96 -15.00 -28.69
CA MET A 275 10.09 -14.27 -29.63
C MET A 275 8.81 -15.07 -29.88
N ARG A 276 7.66 -14.42 -29.79
CA ARG A 276 6.39 -14.99 -30.25
C ARG A 276 6.30 -14.90 -31.77
N THR A 277 5.35 -15.64 -32.34
CA THR A 277 5.08 -15.61 -33.79
C THR A 277 4.58 -14.25 -34.29
N ASP A 278 4.01 -13.43 -33.40
CA ASP A 278 3.56 -12.07 -33.66
C ASP A 278 4.67 -11.01 -33.54
N GLY A 279 5.91 -11.44 -33.29
CA GLY A 279 7.08 -10.56 -33.14
C GLY A 279 7.25 -9.91 -31.77
N HIS A 280 6.40 -10.25 -30.80
CA HIS A 280 6.53 -9.73 -29.43
C HIS A 280 7.50 -10.57 -28.59
N PRO A 281 8.48 -9.96 -27.91
CA PRO A 281 9.37 -10.69 -27.00
C PRO A 281 8.62 -11.14 -25.74
N TYR A 282 9.01 -12.28 -25.18
CA TYR A 282 8.51 -12.77 -23.91
C TYR A 282 9.60 -13.52 -23.13
N ARG A 283 9.35 -13.74 -21.85
CA ARG A 283 10.20 -14.52 -20.93
C ARG A 283 9.38 -15.66 -20.35
N LYS A 284 10.01 -16.79 -20.08
CA LYS A 284 9.39 -17.94 -19.40
C LYS A 284 9.49 -17.87 -17.90
N THR A 285 10.43 -17.07 -17.38
CA THR A 285 10.68 -16.88 -15.96
C THR A 285 10.66 -15.39 -15.64
N ASN A 286 10.50 -15.05 -14.36
CA ASN A 286 10.46 -13.68 -13.89
C ASN A 286 11.41 -13.47 -12.68
N ARG A 287 12.61 -14.05 -12.78
CA ARG A 287 13.61 -13.99 -11.70
C ARG A 287 14.15 -12.58 -11.48
N SER A 288 14.26 -11.81 -12.55
CA SER A 288 14.66 -10.40 -12.51
C SER A 288 13.48 -9.45 -12.19
N GLY A 289 12.30 -9.98 -11.90
CA GLY A 289 11.10 -9.18 -11.57
C GLY A 289 10.45 -8.44 -12.74
N GLY A 290 10.82 -8.77 -14.00
CA GLY A 290 10.29 -8.11 -15.20
C GLY A 290 10.62 -6.63 -15.32
N GLY A 291 11.11 -6.00 -14.26
CA GLY A 291 11.35 -4.56 -14.14
C GLY A 291 12.60 -4.02 -14.86
N ARG A 292 13.37 -4.87 -15.50
CA ARG A 292 14.38 -4.46 -16.47
C ARG A 292 13.78 -4.35 -17.87
N ALA A 293 12.70 -3.59 -17.96
CA ALA A 293 12.32 -2.95 -19.20
C ALA A 293 13.06 -1.61 -19.25
N ALA A 294 14.34 -1.70 -19.39
CA ALA A 294 15.21 -0.61 -19.77
C ALA A 294 16.32 -1.20 -20.59
#